data_c956673999faaae64ef742c3326c6ae4
#
_entry.id   c956673999faaae64ef742c3326c6ae4
#
_cell.length_a   1.000
_cell.length_b   1.000
_cell.length_c   1.000
_cell.angle_alpha   90.00
_cell.angle_beta   90.00
_cell.angle_gamma   90.00
#
_symmetry.space_group_name_H-M   'P 1'
#
loop_
_entity.id
_entity.type
_entity.pdbx_description
1 polymer ?
#
loop_
_entity_poly.entity_id
_entity_poly.type
_entity_poly.pdbx_seq_one_letter_code
_entity_poly.pdbx_strand_id
1 'polypeptide(L)'
;MAYLLIRHKVADFAKWKPMYEAHRSARDAASLKDRLILRGLDNPNEIVLLFEVGDVIKARTFAASPSLKAAMEKAGVVDKPDAYFLQ
;
A
#
# COMPACT_ATOMS: atom_id res chain seq x y z
N MET A 1 11.42 15.83 1.18
CA MET A 1 10.80 14.61 1.75
C MET A 1 10.23 13.79 0.62
N ALA A 2 10.38 12.48 0.67
CA ALA A 2 9.84 11.59 -0.35
C ALA A 2 8.52 10.99 0.09
N TYR A 3 7.69 10.62 -0.88
CA TYR A 3 6.38 10.01 -0.67
C TYR A 3 6.23 8.81 -1.59
N LEU A 4 5.40 7.87 -1.16
CA LEU A 4 4.96 6.75 -2.00
C LEU A 4 3.44 6.81 -2.11
N LEU A 5 2.93 6.87 -3.33
CA LEU A 5 1.51 6.79 -3.62
C LEU A 5 1.22 5.46 -4.28
N ILE A 6 0.26 4.72 -3.74
CA ILE A 6 -0.18 3.43 -4.31
C ILE A 6 -1.67 3.52 -4.60
N ARG A 7 -2.06 3.12 -5.82
CA ARG A 7 -3.46 2.94 -6.21
C ARG A 7 -3.68 1.49 -6.58
N HIS A 8 -4.69 0.87 -6.01
CA HIS A 8 -5.12 -0.47 -6.39
C HIS A 8 -6.59 -0.69 -6.08
N LYS A 9 -7.14 -1.78 -6.62
CA LYS A 9 -8.51 -2.22 -6.33
C LYS A 9 -8.47 -3.48 -5.50
N VAL A 10 -9.43 -3.61 -4.60
CA VAL A 10 -9.61 -4.79 -3.76
C VAL A 10 -10.99 -5.39 -4.00
N ALA A 11 -11.15 -6.66 -3.66
CA ALA A 11 -12.44 -7.34 -3.79
C ALA A 11 -13.46 -6.83 -2.76
N ASP A 12 -12.98 -6.52 -1.54
CA ASP A 12 -13.83 -6.06 -0.45
C ASP A 12 -12.98 -5.25 0.53
N PHE A 13 -13.26 -3.95 0.63
CA PHE A 13 -12.52 -3.06 1.53
C PHE A 13 -12.58 -3.51 2.99
N ALA A 14 -13.73 -3.98 3.46
CA ALA A 14 -13.89 -4.41 4.85
C ALA A 14 -13.02 -5.63 5.20
N LYS A 15 -12.73 -6.47 4.22
CA LYS A 15 -11.81 -7.61 4.39
C LYS A 15 -10.35 -7.20 4.23
N TRP A 16 -10.08 -6.25 3.35
CA TRP A 16 -8.73 -5.75 3.08
C TRP A 16 -8.16 -4.97 4.26
N LYS A 17 -8.95 -4.12 4.89
CA LYS A 17 -8.49 -3.18 5.92
C LYS A 17 -7.79 -3.85 7.10
N PRO A 18 -8.34 -4.93 7.71
CA PRO A 18 -7.64 -5.62 8.79
C PRO A 18 -6.31 -6.24 8.36
N MET A 19 -6.24 -6.77 7.13
CA MET A 19 -5.00 -7.33 6.60
C MET A 19 -3.95 -6.25 6.39
N TYR A 20 -4.36 -5.09 5.90
CA TYR A 20 -3.50 -3.93 5.74
C TYR A 20 -2.93 -3.48 7.10
N GLU A 21 -3.78 -3.38 8.12
CA GLU A 21 -3.36 -2.99 9.47
C GLU A 21 -2.39 -4.00 10.09
N ALA A 22 -2.61 -5.28 9.87
CA ALA A 22 -1.72 -6.33 10.36
C ALA A 22 -0.31 -6.25 9.75
N HIS A 23 -0.15 -5.61 8.61
CA HIS A 23 1.13 -5.44 7.92
C HIS A 23 1.88 -4.16 8.33
N ARG A 24 1.42 -3.44 9.34
CA ARG A 24 2.03 -2.18 9.75
C ARG A 24 3.51 -2.31 10.11
N SER A 25 3.88 -3.38 10.83
CA SER A 25 5.27 -3.58 11.22
C SER A 25 6.20 -3.74 10.02
N ALA A 26 5.73 -4.40 8.95
CA ALA A 26 6.49 -4.55 7.72
C ALA A 26 6.68 -3.19 7.02
N ARG A 27 5.65 -2.34 7.03
CA ARG A 27 5.76 -0.99 6.48
C ARG A 27 6.71 -0.12 7.29
N ASP A 28 6.64 -0.20 8.62
CA ASP A 28 7.56 0.52 9.50
C ASP A 28 9.01 0.13 9.23
N ALA A 29 9.27 -1.18 9.09
CA ALA A 29 10.60 -1.68 8.76
C ALA A 29 11.09 -1.20 7.39
N ALA A 30 10.19 -0.89 6.48
CA ALA A 30 10.49 -0.35 5.15
C ALA A 30 10.60 1.19 5.12
N SER A 31 10.57 1.83 6.27
CA SER A 31 10.58 3.30 6.40
C SER A 31 9.36 3.99 5.77
N LEU A 32 8.21 3.31 5.78
CA LEU A 32 6.95 3.85 5.28
C LEU A 32 6.05 4.25 6.44
N LYS A 33 5.63 5.51 6.46
CA LYS A 33 4.71 6.03 7.46
C LYS A 33 3.37 6.33 6.80
N ASP A 34 2.30 5.74 7.30
CA ASP A 34 0.94 5.94 6.77
C ASP A 34 0.52 7.40 6.94
N ARG A 35 0.05 8.02 5.85
CA ARG A 35 -0.46 9.39 5.87
C ARG A 35 -1.94 9.43 5.55
N LEU A 36 -2.35 8.84 4.42
CA LEU A 36 -3.72 8.87 3.96
C LEU A 36 -4.14 7.51 3.42
N ILE A 37 -5.40 7.17 3.67
CA ILE A 37 -6.10 6.08 3.01
C ILE A 37 -7.36 6.70 2.42
N LEU A 38 -7.46 6.71 1.10
CA LEU A 38 -8.60 7.27 0.39
C LEU A 38 -9.30 6.18 -0.41
N ARG A 39 -10.60 6.34 -0.58
CA ARG A 39 -11.41 5.40 -1.37
C ARG A 39 -12.05 6.16 -2.52
N GLY A 40 -12.23 5.49 -3.66
CA GLY A 40 -12.93 6.09 -4.79
C GLY A 40 -14.37 6.45 -4.42
N LEU A 41 -14.83 7.63 -4.87
CA LEU A 41 -16.22 8.01 -4.66
C LEU A 41 -17.18 7.12 -5.42
N ASP A 42 -16.79 6.73 -6.65
CA ASP A 42 -17.63 5.91 -7.51
C ASP A 42 -17.44 4.41 -7.25
N ASN A 43 -16.25 4.02 -6.75
CA ASN A 43 -15.94 2.64 -6.45
C ASN A 43 -15.22 2.57 -5.09
N PRO A 44 -15.93 2.22 -4.00
CA PRO A 44 -15.32 2.17 -2.67
C PRO A 44 -14.21 1.13 -2.51
N ASN A 45 -14.09 0.20 -3.45
CA ASN A 45 -13.02 -0.81 -3.45
C ASN A 45 -11.79 -0.35 -4.24
N GLU A 46 -11.80 0.84 -4.81
CA GLU A 46 -10.60 1.50 -5.33
C GLU A 46 -9.96 2.29 -4.21
N ILE A 47 -8.69 2.00 -3.93
CA ILE A 47 -7.99 2.53 -2.77
C ILE A 47 -6.74 3.28 -3.22
N VAL A 48 -6.53 4.45 -2.64
CA VAL A 48 -5.31 5.24 -2.81
C VAL A 48 -4.65 5.41 -1.44
N LEU A 49 -3.40 5.00 -1.36
CA LEU A 49 -2.59 5.09 -0.15
C LEU A 49 -1.47 6.11 -0.36
N LEU A 50 -1.25 6.96 0.63
CA LEU A 50 -0.10 7.87 0.63
C LEU A 50 0.75 7.60 1.87
N PHE A 51 2.05 7.41 1.64
CA PHE A 51 3.03 7.19 2.70
C PHE A 51 4.12 8.25 2.64
N GLU A 52 4.64 8.65 3.80
CA GLU A 52 5.92 9.34 3.90
C GLU A 52 7.04 8.30 3.85
N VAL A 53 8.10 8.59 3.11
CA VAL A 53 9.21 7.68 2.91
C VAL A 53 10.45 8.25 3.60
N GLY A 54 10.94 7.55 4.63
CA GLY A 54 12.17 7.94 5.32
C GLY A 54 13.43 7.48 4.60
N ASP A 55 13.41 6.26 4.06
CA ASP A 55 14.54 5.68 3.33
C ASP A 55 14.02 5.12 2.00
N VAL A 56 14.33 5.80 0.91
CA VAL A 56 13.84 5.44 -0.43
C VAL A 56 14.32 4.07 -0.86
N ILE A 57 15.55 3.69 -0.52
CA ILE A 57 16.10 2.38 -0.91
C ILE A 57 15.33 1.25 -0.23
N LYS A 58 15.08 1.36 1.07
CA LYS A 58 14.29 0.39 1.80
C LYS A 58 12.86 0.29 1.27
N ALA A 59 12.25 1.44 1.00
CA ALA A 59 10.88 1.49 0.49
C ALA A 59 10.77 0.87 -0.91
N ARG A 60 11.73 1.12 -1.79
CA ARG A 60 11.76 0.51 -3.13
C ARG A 60 11.95 -0.99 -3.07
N THR A 61 12.83 -1.47 -2.19
CA THR A 61 13.05 -2.89 -1.98
C THR A 61 11.78 -3.57 -1.49
N PHE A 62 11.10 -2.95 -0.54
CA PHE A 62 9.83 -3.46 -0.02
C PHE A 62 8.75 -3.50 -1.10
N ALA A 63 8.60 -2.43 -1.87
CA ALA A 63 7.60 -2.34 -2.93
C ALA A 63 7.78 -3.40 -4.01
N ALA A 64 9.01 -3.84 -4.25
CA ALA A 64 9.34 -4.88 -5.22
C ALA A 64 9.39 -6.29 -4.62
N SER A 65 9.17 -6.44 -3.31
CA SER A 65 9.35 -7.72 -2.64
C SER A 65 8.27 -8.74 -2.98
N PRO A 66 8.63 -10.02 -3.15
CA PRO A 66 7.64 -11.09 -3.34
C PRO A 66 6.71 -11.26 -2.13
N SER A 67 7.19 -10.97 -0.92
CA SER A 67 6.37 -11.07 0.29
C SER A 67 5.25 -10.04 0.29
N LEU A 68 5.50 -8.81 -0.18
CA LEU A 68 4.45 -7.81 -0.33
C LEU A 68 3.41 -8.23 -1.37
N LYS A 69 3.88 -8.75 -2.50
CA LYS A 69 2.98 -9.25 -3.55
C LYS A 69 2.06 -10.35 -3.01
N ALA A 70 2.61 -11.31 -2.27
CA ALA A 70 1.84 -12.38 -1.66
C ALA A 70 0.84 -11.85 -0.63
N ALA A 71 1.24 -10.85 0.17
CA ALA A 71 0.37 -10.23 1.16
C ALA A 71 -0.79 -9.48 0.50
N MET A 72 -0.54 -8.79 -0.61
CA MET A 72 -1.60 -8.10 -1.37
C MET A 72 -2.61 -9.09 -1.94
N GLU A 73 -2.14 -10.19 -2.49
CA GLU A 73 -3.02 -11.24 -3.02
C GLU A 73 -3.91 -11.83 -1.92
N LYS A 74 -3.35 -12.12 -0.74
CA LYS A 74 -4.11 -12.60 0.42
C LYS A 74 -5.13 -11.58 0.91
N ALA A 75 -4.79 -10.30 0.85
CA ALA A 75 -5.69 -9.22 1.27
C ALA A 75 -6.78 -8.91 0.25
N GLY A 76 -6.75 -9.56 -0.92
CA GLY A 76 -7.79 -9.42 -1.92
C GLY A 76 -7.56 -8.30 -2.92
N VAL A 77 -6.32 -7.90 -3.15
CA VAL A 77 -5.99 -6.95 -4.23
C VAL A 77 -6.21 -7.66 -5.57
N VAL A 78 -7.10 -7.12 -6.39
CA VAL A 78 -7.61 -7.80 -7.60
C VAL A 78 -7.02 -7.27 -8.90
N ASP A 79 -6.26 -6.18 -8.85
CA ASP A 79 -5.59 -5.63 -10.03
C ASP A 79 -4.11 -5.39 -9.75
N LYS A 80 -3.38 -4.98 -10.79
CA LYS A 80 -1.97 -4.62 -10.64
C LYS A 80 -1.88 -3.25 -9.97
N PRO A 81 -1.23 -3.15 -8.80
CA PRO A 81 -1.08 -1.86 -8.14
C PRO A 81 -0.25 -0.88 -8.96
N ASP A 82 -0.66 0.38 -8.97
CA ASP A 82 0.16 1.48 -9.47
C ASP A 82 0.89 2.10 -8.30
N ALA A 83 2.20 2.21 -8.40
CA ALA A 83 3.03 2.77 -7.33
C ALA A 83 3.92 3.87 -7.89
N TYR A 84 3.90 5.03 -7.22
CA TYR A 84 4.67 6.20 -7.64
C TYR A 84 5.49 6.70 -6.46
N PHE A 85 6.80 6.79 -6.66
CA PHE A 85 7.68 7.47 -5.71
C PHE A 85 7.73 8.94 -6.10
N LEU A 86 7.36 9.80 -5.14
CA LEU A 86 7.16 11.23 -5.38
C LEU A 86 7.99 12.05 -4.40
N GLN A 87 8.13 13.35 -4.72
CA GLN A 87 8.92 14.24 -3.89
C GLN A 87 8.25 15.61 -3.77
#